data_9810b55247c10bdb004d09dfa74388e7
#
_entry.id   9810b55247c10bdb004d09dfa74388e7
#
_cell.length_a   1.000
_cell.length_b   1.000
_cell.length_c   1.000
_cell.angle_alpha   90.00
_cell.angle_beta   90.00
_cell.angle_gamma   90.00
#
_symmetry.space_group_name_H-M   'P 1'
#
loop_
_entity.id
_entity.type
_entity.pdbx_description
1 polymer ?
#
loop_
_entity_poly.entity_id
_entity_poly.type
_entity_poly.pdbx_seq_one_letter_code
_entity_poly.pdbx_strand_id
1 'polypeptide(L)' 'MSTPLEEHLAHNTAAIDDISAQMAQQWAAIRRLEAQVERLAGLMQTMAADDGAAPPDAPPPHY' A
#
# COMPACT_ATOMS: atom_id res chain seq x y z
N MET A 1 6.92 42.30 -15.39
CA MET A 1 5.69 41.86 -16.05
C MET A 1 5.92 40.47 -16.63
N SER A 2 5.06 39.52 -16.31
CA SER A 2 5.23 38.15 -16.80
C SER A 2 4.75 38.02 -18.23
N THR A 3 5.42 37.21 -19.02
CA THR A 3 4.96 36.89 -20.35
C THR A 3 3.95 35.75 -20.26
N PRO A 4 3.10 35.55 -21.26
CA PRO A 4 2.21 34.37 -21.26
C PRO A 4 2.98 33.06 -21.15
N LEU A 5 4.15 32.96 -21.73
CA LEU A 5 4.97 31.75 -21.63
C LEU A 5 5.41 31.53 -20.19
N GLU A 6 5.83 32.59 -19.51
CA GLU A 6 6.24 32.47 -18.11
C GLU A 6 5.07 32.06 -17.23
N GLU A 7 3.87 32.59 -17.51
CA GLU A 7 2.69 32.20 -16.77
C GLU A 7 2.35 30.73 -16.98
N HIS A 8 2.48 30.25 -18.22
CA HIS A 8 2.26 28.84 -18.52
C HIS A 8 3.26 27.95 -17.80
N LEU A 9 4.52 28.38 -17.78
CA LEU A 9 5.57 27.60 -17.09
C LEU A 9 5.29 27.54 -15.60
N ALA A 10 4.90 28.66 -15.01
CA ALA A 10 4.59 28.69 -13.59
C ALA A 10 3.40 27.79 -13.27
N HIS A 11 2.37 27.85 -14.12
CA HIS A 11 1.19 27.01 -13.94
C HIS A 11 1.57 25.53 -14.06
N ASN A 12 2.36 25.17 -15.06
CA ASN A 12 2.78 23.79 -15.27
C ASN A 12 3.61 23.29 -14.10
N THR A 13 4.50 24.12 -13.59
CA THR A 13 5.33 23.76 -12.46
C THR A 13 4.45 23.48 -11.24
N ALA A 14 3.48 24.34 -10.98
CA ALA A 14 2.57 24.14 -9.85
C ALA A 14 1.77 22.87 -10.03
N ALA A 15 1.31 22.59 -11.25
CA ALA A 15 0.56 21.37 -11.52
C ALA A 15 1.42 20.12 -11.29
N ILE A 16 2.66 20.16 -11.72
CA ILE A 16 3.58 19.03 -11.51
C ILE A 16 3.84 18.83 -10.04
N ASP A 17 4.02 19.91 -9.28
CA ASP A 17 4.23 19.81 -7.84
C ASP A 17 3.00 19.19 -7.16
N ASP A 18 1.79 19.59 -7.57
CA ASP A 18 0.57 19.03 -7.02
C ASP A 18 0.47 17.53 -7.32
N ILE A 19 0.77 17.15 -8.55
CA ILE A 19 0.72 15.74 -8.95
C ILE A 19 1.75 14.95 -8.15
N SER A 20 2.94 15.48 -7.98
CA SER A 20 3.99 14.82 -7.22
C SER A 20 3.56 14.61 -5.77
N ALA A 21 2.91 15.62 -5.18
CA ALA A 21 2.41 15.51 -3.80
C ALA A 21 1.34 14.44 -3.71
N GLN A 22 0.42 14.40 -4.68
CA GLN A 22 -0.63 13.40 -4.70
C GLN A 22 -0.04 12.00 -4.86
N MET A 23 0.96 11.85 -5.71
CA MET A 23 1.62 10.56 -5.89
C MET A 23 2.29 10.10 -4.61
N ALA A 24 2.94 11.02 -3.90
CA ALA A 24 3.55 10.68 -2.62
C ALA A 24 2.52 10.19 -1.62
N GLN A 25 1.35 10.83 -1.58
CA GLN A 25 0.26 10.41 -0.71
C GLN A 25 -0.26 9.04 -1.10
N GLN A 26 -0.40 8.79 -2.39
CA GLN A 26 -0.85 7.49 -2.88
C GLN A 26 0.15 6.39 -2.54
N TRP A 27 1.43 6.65 -2.70
CA TRP A 27 2.45 5.67 -2.35
C TRP A 27 2.42 5.36 -0.86
N ALA A 28 2.23 6.37 -0.02
CA ALA A 28 2.12 6.17 1.41
C ALA A 28 0.90 5.32 1.75
N ALA A 29 -0.22 5.57 1.08
CA ALA A 29 -1.44 4.79 1.29
C ALA A 29 -1.25 3.35 0.85
N ILE A 30 -0.58 3.14 -0.29
CA ILE A 30 -0.31 1.80 -0.79
C ILE A 30 0.56 1.03 0.20
N ARG A 31 1.59 1.66 0.73
CA ARG A 31 2.46 1.00 1.71
C ARG A 31 1.70 0.62 2.96
N ARG A 32 0.79 1.48 3.42
CA ARG A 32 -0.02 1.17 4.59
C ARG A 32 -0.94 -0.01 4.31
N LEU A 33 -1.55 -0.02 3.12
CA LEU A 33 -2.41 -1.13 2.74
C LEU A 33 -1.63 -2.42 2.63
N GLU A 34 -0.45 -2.37 2.04
CA GLU A 34 0.41 -3.55 1.94
C GLU A 34 0.75 -4.09 3.32
N ALA A 35 1.08 -3.20 4.25
CA ALA A 35 1.39 -3.61 5.63
C ALA A 35 0.18 -4.24 6.29
N GLN A 36 -1.02 -3.69 6.05
CA GLN A 36 -2.24 -4.25 6.61
C GLN A 36 -2.54 -5.62 6.01
N VAL A 37 -2.32 -5.79 4.72
CA VAL A 37 -2.52 -7.07 4.06
C VAL A 37 -1.56 -8.11 4.63
N GLU A 38 -0.29 -7.73 4.81
CA GLU A 38 0.69 -8.65 5.38
C GLU A 38 0.32 -9.06 6.79
N ARG A 39 -0.15 -8.10 7.58
CA ARG A 39 -0.57 -8.40 8.95
C ARG A 39 -1.76 -9.32 8.96
N LEU A 40 -2.72 -9.05 8.08
CA LEU A 40 -3.92 -9.88 7.98
C LEU A 40 -3.56 -11.29 7.52
N ALA A 41 -2.69 -11.40 6.54
CA ALA A 41 -2.23 -12.70 6.07
C ALA A 41 -1.53 -13.46 7.17
N GLY A 42 -0.73 -12.77 7.98
CA GLY A 42 -0.08 -13.40 9.12
C GLY A 42 -1.06 -13.90 10.15
N LEU A 43 -2.10 -13.11 10.44
CA LEU A 43 -3.14 -13.54 11.35
C LEU A 43 -3.90 -14.75 10.82
N MET A 44 -4.20 -14.74 9.53
CA MET A 44 -4.89 -15.86 8.92
C MET A 44 -4.04 -17.12 8.98
N GLN A 45 -2.76 -17.00 8.75
CA GLN A 45 -1.85 -18.14 8.85
C GLN A 45 -1.79 -18.67 10.27
N THR A 46 -1.74 -17.78 11.25
CA THR A 46 -1.73 -18.17 12.65
C THR A 46 -3.03 -18.92 13.01
N MET A 47 -4.16 -18.40 12.58
CA MET A 47 -5.44 -19.02 12.85
C MET A 47 -5.54 -20.38 12.15
N ALA A 48 -5.06 -20.46 10.92
CA ALA A 48 -5.08 -21.72 10.19
C ALA A 48 -4.15 -22.73 10.83
N ALA A 49 -3.01 -22.29 11.33
CA ALA A 49 -2.10 -23.18 12.01
C ALA A 49 -2.71 -23.73 13.29
N ASP A 50 -3.40 -22.87 14.04
CA ASP A 50 -4.09 -23.32 15.25
C ASP A 50 -5.15 -24.34 14.92
N ASP A 51 -5.95 -24.08 13.90
CA ASP A 51 -6.98 -25.02 13.47
C ASP A 51 -6.34 -26.31 12.95
N GLY A 52 -5.29 -26.19 12.18
CA GLY A 52 -4.60 -27.34 11.63
C GLY A 52 -3.93 -28.16 12.69
N ALA A 53 -3.41 -27.51 13.71
CA ALA A 53 -2.82 -28.22 14.82
C ALA A 53 -3.86 -28.97 15.64
N ALA A 54 -5.05 -28.45 15.69
CA ALA A 54 -6.10 -29.03 16.47
C ALA A 54 -6.53 -30.40 15.96
N PRO A 55 -6.73 -30.62 14.74
CA PRO A 55 -7.19 -31.92 14.28
C PRO A 55 -6.11 -32.80 13.98
N PRO A 56 -5.97 -33.44 13.83
CA PRO A 56 -5.05 -33.92 13.08
C PRO A 56 -5.46 -34.41 11.89
N ASP A 57 -5.84 -34.29 11.70
CA ASP A 57 -5.71 -34.41 10.76
C ASP A 57 -5.03 -34.19 10.10
N ALA A 58 -4.78 -34.43 10.34
CA ALA A 58 -4.08 -34.05 9.94
C ALA A 58 -3.28 -33.94 9.72
N PRO A 59 -3.16 -34.34 9.86
CA PRO A 59 -2.33 -34.07 9.78
C PRO A 59 -1.62 -33.73 9.67
N PRO A 60 -1.45 -33.85 9.85
CA PRO A 60 -0.88 -33.17 9.92
C PRO A 60 -0.33 -32.62 9.46
N PRO A 61 -0.45 -32.64 9.44
CA PRO A 61 -0.01 -31.93 9.13
C PRO A 61 0.72 -31.50 8.73
N HIS A 62 0.81 -31.70 8.70
CA HIS A 62 1.31 -31.13 8.53
C HIS A 62 2.02 -30.71 8.25
N TYR A 63 2.14 -30.75 8.01
CA TYR A 63 2.66 -30.17 8.13
C TYR A 63 3.37 -30.00 7.84
#